data_755fd7a76e83698cf5792473874b1ba8
#
_entry.id   755fd7a76e83698cf5792473874b1ba8
#
_cell.length_a   1.000
_cell.length_b   1.000
_cell.length_c   1.000
_cell.angle_alpha   90.00
_cell.angle_beta   90.00
_cell.angle_gamma   90.00
#
_symmetry.space_group_name_H-M   'P 1'
#
loop_
_entity.id
_entity.type
_entity.pdbx_description
1 polymer ?
#
loop_
_entity_poly.entity_id
_entity_poly.type
_entity_poly.pdbx_seq_one_letter_code
_entity_poly.pdbx_strand_id
1 'polypeptide(L)'
;MDLRKTLLCGQCFRWREIKPGVFSGVVGGRHLVLTQKDVPLLQADPFWRSYFDLDTDYVTLQQHLAALHPNLKEAACCGAGIHILRQDPWEALCSFILSQNNNIPRIQGIIDRLCGGRAEAELPTSSGLHQQKSAHPFPSAKTLAALTEAGLAPLRCGFRARYLLDAAQKVAGGAVSLEALRTAPLQEARRTLMTIVGVGPKVADCALLYGLHRMESFPKDVWINRAMKQWFSGVNPADFGPAAGLAQQYIFWWVRQQAGKVPA
;
A
#
# COMPACT_ATOMS: atom_id res chain seq x y z
N MET A 1 -13.36 9.16 5.63
CA MET A 1 -12.52 8.44 4.63
C MET A 1 -13.20 8.48 3.27
N ASP A 2 -12.42 8.66 2.21
CA ASP A 2 -12.84 8.54 0.80
C ASP A 2 -12.30 7.19 0.27
N LEU A 3 -13.18 6.26 -0.07
CA LEU A 3 -12.80 4.91 -0.51
C LEU A 3 -12.00 4.93 -1.81
N ARG A 4 -12.47 5.70 -2.81
CA ARG A 4 -11.83 5.73 -4.11
C ARG A 4 -10.39 6.22 -4.01
N LYS A 5 -10.20 7.35 -3.31
CA LYS A 5 -8.87 7.89 -3.08
C LYS A 5 -8.00 6.93 -2.27
N THR A 6 -8.54 6.35 -1.19
CA THR A 6 -7.78 5.43 -0.32
C THR A 6 -7.37 4.14 -1.06
N LEU A 7 -8.28 3.54 -1.81
CA LEU A 7 -8.04 2.23 -2.43
C LEU A 7 -7.30 2.31 -3.78
N LEU A 8 -7.38 3.45 -4.48
CA LEU A 8 -6.81 3.61 -5.83
C LEU A 8 -5.58 4.53 -5.88
N CYS A 9 -5.09 5.04 -4.75
CA CYS A 9 -3.89 5.89 -4.70
C CYS A 9 -2.56 5.14 -4.85
N GLY A 10 -2.58 3.82 -5.08
CA GLY A 10 -1.37 3.03 -5.34
C GLY A 10 -0.66 2.50 -4.10
N GLN A 11 -1.31 2.51 -2.95
CA GLN A 11 -0.79 1.92 -1.71
C GLN A 11 -1.12 0.43 -1.55
N CYS A 12 -2.12 -0.08 -2.27
CA CYS A 12 -2.57 -1.47 -2.23
C CYS A 12 -2.92 -1.96 -3.64
N PHE A 13 -2.89 -3.30 -3.85
CA PHE A 13 -3.05 -3.86 -5.19
C PHE A 13 -4.09 -4.98 -5.28
N ARG A 14 -4.73 -5.34 -4.17
CA ARG A 14 -5.80 -6.36 -4.15
C ARG A 14 -7.21 -5.77 -4.11
N TRP A 15 -7.32 -4.43 -4.09
CA TRP A 15 -8.58 -3.71 -4.22
C TRP A 15 -8.80 -3.29 -5.67
N ARG A 16 -10.05 -3.38 -6.13
CA ARG A 16 -10.48 -2.94 -7.45
C ARG A 16 -11.85 -2.29 -7.39
N GLU A 17 -12.05 -1.29 -8.19
CA GLU A 17 -13.38 -0.79 -8.51
C GLU A 17 -13.97 -1.71 -9.59
N ILE A 18 -14.97 -2.52 -9.22
CA ILE A 18 -15.61 -3.52 -10.10
C ILE A 18 -16.79 -2.96 -10.89
N LYS A 19 -17.42 -1.91 -10.36
CA LYS A 19 -18.40 -1.02 -11.00
C LYS A 19 -18.19 0.38 -10.43
N PRO A 20 -18.67 1.45 -11.09
CA PRO A 20 -18.55 2.80 -10.56
C PRO A 20 -19.00 2.89 -9.10
N GLY A 21 -18.07 3.27 -8.20
CA GLY A 21 -18.31 3.40 -6.77
C GLY A 21 -18.42 2.10 -5.97
N VAL A 22 -18.26 0.91 -6.58
CA VAL A 22 -18.28 -0.39 -5.91
C VAL A 22 -16.90 -1.00 -5.92
N PHE A 23 -16.35 -1.24 -4.74
CA PHE A 23 -15.00 -1.74 -4.54
C PHE A 23 -15.02 -3.17 -4.01
N SER A 24 -14.16 -4.01 -4.56
CA SER A 24 -13.95 -5.39 -4.12
C SER A 24 -12.48 -5.61 -3.79
N GLY A 25 -12.21 -6.26 -2.68
CA GLY A 25 -10.85 -6.55 -2.25
C GLY A 25 -10.73 -7.73 -1.30
N VAL A 26 -9.52 -8.27 -1.21
CA VAL A 26 -9.19 -9.37 -0.28
C VAL A 26 -8.10 -8.91 0.67
N VAL A 27 -8.33 -9.07 1.95
CA VAL A 27 -7.41 -8.71 3.04
C VAL A 27 -7.43 -9.79 4.11
N GLY A 28 -6.26 -10.33 4.48
CA GLY A 28 -6.16 -11.33 5.54
C GLY A 28 -7.05 -12.56 5.34
N GLY A 29 -7.26 -12.97 4.08
CA GLY A 29 -8.16 -14.08 3.73
C GLY A 29 -9.66 -13.76 3.81
N ARG A 30 -10.04 -12.49 4.02
CA ARG A 30 -11.42 -11.99 3.97
C ARG A 30 -11.64 -11.24 2.66
N HIS A 31 -12.67 -11.60 1.93
CA HIS A 31 -13.14 -10.86 0.76
C HIS A 31 -14.25 -9.91 1.18
N LEU A 32 -14.13 -8.65 0.80
CA LEU A 32 -15.10 -7.60 1.09
C LEU A 32 -15.51 -6.89 -0.18
N VAL A 33 -16.81 -6.65 -0.34
CA VAL A 33 -17.38 -5.75 -1.35
C VAL A 33 -18.08 -4.61 -0.62
N LEU A 34 -17.77 -3.37 -1.00
CA LEU A 34 -18.31 -2.18 -0.32
C LEU A 34 -18.41 -0.98 -1.25
N THR A 35 -19.25 -0.04 -0.83
CA THR A 35 -19.42 1.30 -1.43
C THR A 35 -19.07 2.39 -0.42
N GLN A 36 -19.00 3.64 -0.86
CA GLN A 36 -18.77 4.77 0.05
C GLN A 36 -19.81 4.86 1.19
N LYS A 37 -21.03 4.39 0.96
CA LYS A 37 -22.12 4.38 1.97
C LYS A 37 -21.87 3.39 3.10
N ASP A 38 -21.05 2.36 2.85
CA ASP A 38 -20.76 1.30 3.82
C ASP A 38 -19.62 1.64 4.78
N VAL A 39 -18.90 2.76 4.53
CA VAL A 39 -17.77 3.20 5.37
C VAL A 39 -18.13 3.30 6.87
N PRO A 40 -19.29 3.86 7.28
CA PRO A 40 -19.67 3.87 8.70
C PRO A 40 -19.79 2.49 9.32
N LEU A 41 -20.14 1.46 8.54
CA LEU A 41 -20.31 0.09 9.04
C LEU A 41 -18.97 -0.59 9.36
N LEU A 42 -17.86 -0.13 8.75
CA LEU A 42 -16.50 -0.64 9.01
C LEU A 42 -16.07 -0.41 10.46
N GLN A 43 -16.64 0.57 11.15
CA GLN A 43 -16.36 0.87 12.55
C GLN A 43 -16.77 -0.27 13.49
N ALA A 44 -17.80 -1.04 13.15
CA ALA A 44 -18.33 -2.11 13.98
C ALA A 44 -17.48 -3.40 13.94
N ASP A 45 -16.67 -3.61 12.89
CA ASP A 45 -15.80 -4.77 12.78
C ASP A 45 -14.34 -4.33 13.13
N PRO A 46 -13.77 -4.82 14.25
CA PRO A 46 -12.41 -4.43 14.69
C PRO A 46 -11.33 -4.67 13.63
N PHE A 47 -11.48 -5.71 12.80
CA PHE A 47 -10.51 -6.01 11.72
C PHE A 47 -10.54 -4.92 10.65
N TRP A 48 -11.72 -4.54 10.15
CA TRP A 48 -11.85 -3.51 9.13
C TRP A 48 -11.56 -2.12 9.68
N ARG A 49 -11.99 -1.84 10.91
CA ARG A 49 -11.66 -0.61 11.63
C ARG A 49 -10.14 -0.41 11.69
N SER A 50 -9.41 -1.46 12.08
CA SER A 50 -7.95 -1.44 12.10
C SER A 50 -7.36 -1.31 10.69
N TYR A 51 -7.80 -2.14 9.72
CA TYR A 51 -7.24 -2.14 8.37
C TYR A 51 -7.37 -0.79 7.67
N PHE A 52 -8.54 -0.14 7.78
CA PHE A 52 -8.80 1.18 7.20
C PHE A 52 -8.28 2.35 8.05
N ASP A 53 -7.62 2.05 9.17
CA ASP A 53 -7.05 3.02 10.12
C ASP A 53 -8.08 4.10 10.52
N LEU A 54 -9.26 3.65 10.99
CA LEU A 54 -10.37 4.53 11.27
C LEU A 54 -10.26 5.24 12.63
N ASP A 55 -9.27 4.90 13.46
CA ASP A 55 -9.03 5.51 14.76
C ASP A 55 -8.10 6.72 14.69
N THR A 56 -7.36 6.87 13.60
CA THR A 56 -6.44 7.99 13.41
C THR A 56 -7.20 9.25 13.00
N ASP A 57 -6.93 10.36 13.67
CA ASP A 57 -7.50 11.66 13.32
C ASP A 57 -6.80 12.27 12.10
N TYR A 58 -7.22 11.83 10.92
CA TYR A 58 -6.70 12.35 9.64
C TYR A 58 -7.06 13.81 9.39
N VAL A 59 -8.08 14.35 10.03
CA VAL A 59 -8.46 15.76 9.88
C VAL A 59 -7.40 16.66 10.52
N THR A 60 -7.03 16.36 11.76
CA THR A 60 -5.96 17.08 12.47
C THR A 60 -4.61 16.93 11.76
N LEU A 61 -4.25 15.71 11.31
CA LEU A 61 -3.01 15.48 10.53
C LEU A 61 -2.99 16.28 9.23
N GLN A 62 -4.11 16.31 8.50
CA GLN A 62 -4.24 17.09 7.26
C GLN A 62 -4.06 18.58 7.50
N GLN A 63 -4.70 19.12 8.55
CA GLN A 63 -4.59 20.54 8.92
C GLN A 63 -3.14 20.90 9.28
N HIS A 64 -2.49 20.05 10.08
CA HIS A 64 -1.09 20.22 10.44
C HIS A 64 -0.19 20.26 9.20
N LEU A 65 -0.29 19.28 8.32
CA LEU A 65 0.50 19.20 7.09
C LEU A 65 0.22 20.39 6.16
N ALA A 66 -1.04 20.82 6.03
CA ALA A 66 -1.43 21.97 5.21
C ALA A 66 -0.81 23.27 5.70
N ALA A 67 -0.48 23.40 6.99
CA ALA A 67 0.15 24.58 7.55
C ALA A 67 1.66 24.66 7.27
N LEU A 68 2.32 23.54 6.92
CA LEU A 68 3.78 23.48 6.76
C LEU A 68 4.28 24.11 5.46
N HIS A 69 3.49 24.05 4.37
CA HIS A 69 3.92 24.57 3.07
C HIS A 69 2.71 24.85 2.16
N PRO A 70 2.69 25.95 1.37
CA PRO A 70 1.56 26.30 0.48
C PRO A 70 1.18 25.17 -0.49
N ASN A 71 2.14 24.57 -1.18
CA ASN A 71 1.88 23.46 -2.11
C ASN A 71 1.42 22.19 -1.39
N LEU A 72 1.84 21.99 -0.14
CA LEU A 72 1.33 20.86 0.66
C LEU A 72 -0.12 21.09 1.10
N LYS A 73 -0.53 22.35 1.30
CA LYS A 73 -1.93 22.70 1.53
C LYS A 73 -2.81 22.27 0.36
N GLU A 74 -2.37 22.56 -0.89
CA GLU A 74 -3.09 22.14 -2.08
C GLU A 74 -3.13 20.61 -2.21
N ALA A 75 -1.98 19.94 -2.00
CA ALA A 75 -1.88 18.50 -2.04
C ALA A 75 -2.77 17.83 -0.97
N ALA A 76 -2.77 18.34 0.26
CA ALA A 76 -3.60 17.84 1.35
C ALA A 76 -5.10 18.06 1.10
N CYS A 77 -5.48 19.20 0.48
CA CYS A 77 -6.86 19.46 0.08
C CYS A 77 -7.32 18.48 -1.01
N CYS A 78 -6.49 18.26 -2.04
CA CYS A 78 -6.74 17.28 -3.10
C CYS A 78 -6.84 15.86 -2.56
N GLY A 79 -5.95 15.48 -1.63
CA GLY A 79 -5.86 14.16 -1.01
C GLY A 79 -6.79 13.96 0.20
N ALA A 80 -7.62 14.93 0.54
CA ALA A 80 -8.53 14.84 1.68
C ALA A 80 -9.36 13.53 1.63
N GLY A 81 -9.41 12.84 2.78
CA GLY A 81 -10.07 11.55 2.91
C GLY A 81 -9.22 10.32 2.57
N ILE A 82 -7.98 10.48 2.11
CA ILE A 82 -7.04 9.35 2.00
C ILE A 82 -6.62 8.91 3.41
N HIS A 83 -6.76 7.63 3.69
CA HIS A 83 -6.20 6.96 4.85
C HIS A 83 -5.01 6.08 4.43
N ILE A 84 -4.02 5.93 5.27
CA ILE A 84 -2.93 4.96 5.08
C ILE A 84 -3.38 3.63 5.66
N LEU A 85 -3.56 2.64 4.79
CA LEU A 85 -4.05 1.31 5.18
C LEU A 85 -3.04 0.55 6.03
N ARG A 86 -3.51 -0.19 7.04
CA ARG A 86 -2.71 -1.11 7.84
C ARG A 86 -2.70 -2.48 7.17
N GLN A 87 -1.89 -2.61 6.13
CA GLN A 87 -1.78 -3.85 5.36
C GLN A 87 -0.93 -4.89 6.09
N ASP A 88 -1.06 -6.15 5.67
CA ASP A 88 -0.12 -7.20 6.08
C ASP A 88 1.30 -6.85 5.59
N PRO A 89 2.31 -6.86 6.48
CA PRO A 89 3.67 -6.44 6.14
C PRO A 89 4.31 -7.30 5.04
N TRP A 90 4.03 -8.60 5.04
CA TRP A 90 4.58 -9.50 4.04
C TRP A 90 3.93 -9.29 2.67
N GLU A 91 2.61 -9.18 2.61
CA GLU A 91 1.87 -8.88 1.39
C GLU A 91 2.32 -7.52 0.81
N ALA A 92 2.48 -6.50 1.64
CA ALA A 92 2.95 -5.18 1.22
C ALA A 92 4.37 -5.24 0.66
N LEU A 93 5.32 -5.88 1.34
CA LEU A 93 6.70 -6.04 0.86
C LEU A 93 6.74 -6.71 -0.51
N CYS A 94 6.06 -7.85 -0.68
CA CYS A 94 5.98 -8.56 -1.96
C CYS A 94 5.35 -7.69 -3.05
N SER A 95 4.27 -6.99 -2.74
CA SER A 95 3.56 -6.13 -3.67
C SER A 95 4.45 -4.99 -4.17
N PHE A 96 5.24 -4.38 -3.29
CA PHE A 96 6.16 -3.31 -3.68
C PHE A 96 7.43 -3.83 -4.38
N ILE A 97 7.88 -5.05 -4.11
CA ILE A 97 8.88 -5.73 -4.95
C ILE A 97 8.33 -5.90 -6.37
N LEU A 98 7.09 -6.36 -6.52
CA LEU A 98 6.44 -6.53 -7.82
C LEU A 98 6.15 -5.19 -8.53
N SER A 99 6.04 -4.10 -7.79
CA SER A 99 5.74 -2.76 -8.34
C SER A 99 6.92 -2.14 -9.11
N GLN A 100 8.14 -2.63 -8.94
CA GLN A 100 9.34 -2.06 -9.55
C GLN A 100 9.27 -2.11 -11.08
N ASN A 101 9.42 -0.95 -11.72
CA ASN A 101 9.34 -0.81 -13.18
C ASN A 101 8.08 -1.52 -13.75
N ASN A 102 6.90 -1.22 -13.19
CA ASN A 102 5.67 -1.90 -13.52
C ASN A 102 4.48 -0.93 -13.46
N ASN A 103 3.31 -1.34 -13.94
CA ASN A 103 2.05 -0.59 -13.85
C ASN A 103 1.03 -1.35 -13.01
N ILE A 104 0.05 -0.62 -12.47
CA ILE A 104 -0.94 -1.17 -11.53
C ILE A 104 -1.68 -2.39 -12.11
N PRO A 105 -2.24 -2.39 -13.34
CA PRO A 105 -2.93 -3.56 -13.88
C PRO A 105 -2.04 -4.80 -13.95
N ARG A 106 -0.77 -4.64 -14.34
CA ARG A 106 0.17 -5.76 -14.41
C ARG A 106 0.56 -6.27 -13.03
N ILE A 107 0.77 -5.38 -12.04
CA ILE A 107 1.04 -5.75 -10.65
C ILE A 107 -0.12 -6.58 -10.12
N GLN A 108 -1.34 -6.10 -10.28
CA GLN A 108 -2.56 -6.78 -9.86
C GLN A 108 -2.69 -8.17 -10.50
N GLY A 109 -2.44 -8.29 -11.80
CA GLY A 109 -2.49 -9.58 -12.49
C GLY A 109 -1.40 -10.57 -12.03
N ILE A 110 -0.23 -10.10 -11.61
CA ILE A 110 0.80 -10.94 -11.01
C ILE A 110 0.36 -11.42 -9.62
N ILE A 111 -0.19 -10.52 -8.80
CA ILE A 111 -0.68 -10.84 -7.45
C ILE A 111 -1.86 -11.82 -7.53
N ASP A 112 -2.77 -11.66 -8.49
CA ASP A 112 -3.87 -12.61 -8.70
C ASP A 112 -3.32 -14.02 -8.96
N ARG A 113 -2.36 -14.17 -9.88
CA ARG A 113 -1.73 -15.47 -10.15
C ARG A 113 -0.98 -16.02 -8.94
N LEU A 114 -0.32 -15.15 -8.17
CA LEU A 114 0.38 -15.53 -6.95
C LEU A 114 -0.59 -16.07 -5.88
N CYS A 115 -1.79 -15.52 -5.80
CA CYS A 115 -2.84 -15.95 -4.87
C CYS A 115 -3.69 -17.13 -5.40
N GLY A 116 -3.39 -17.68 -6.59
CA GLY A 116 -4.15 -18.77 -7.18
C GLY A 116 -5.45 -18.34 -7.85
N GLY A 117 -5.66 -17.07 -8.07
CA GLY A 117 -6.81 -16.49 -8.74
C GLY A 117 -7.28 -15.17 -8.15
N ARG A 118 -8.41 -14.70 -8.65
CA ARG A 118 -9.10 -13.51 -8.18
C ARG A 118 -10.40 -13.90 -7.49
N ALA A 119 -10.70 -13.29 -6.35
CA ALA A 119 -12.00 -13.47 -5.73
C ALA A 119 -13.10 -12.91 -6.65
N GLU A 120 -14.07 -13.73 -6.96
CA GLU A 120 -15.27 -13.30 -7.68
C GLU A 120 -16.13 -12.47 -6.74
N ALA A 121 -16.54 -11.30 -7.21
CA ALA A 121 -17.36 -10.37 -6.45
C ALA A 121 -18.81 -10.51 -6.87
N GLU A 122 -19.64 -11.09 -6.03
CA GLU A 122 -21.08 -10.94 -6.14
C GLU A 122 -21.46 -9.55 -5.69
N LEU A 123 -22.36 -8.92 -6.47
CA LEU A 123 -22.87 -7.60 -6.11
C LEU A 123 -23.77 -7.72 -4.88
N PRO A 124 -23.62 -6.79 -3.93
CA PRO A 124 -24.52 -6.74 -2.79
C PRO A 124 -25.97 -6.63 -3.23
N THR A 125 -26.82 -7.54 -2.76
CA THR A 125 -28.27 -7.51 -2.98
C THR A 125 -29.02 -6.82 -1.83
N SER A 126 -28.31 -6.56 -0.72
CA SER A 126 -28.86 -5.91 0.48
C SER A 126 -27.87 -4.87 1.04
N SER A 127 -28.36 -3.97 1.92
CA SER A 127 -27.50 -3.05 2.67
C SER A 127 -26.70 -3.80 3.74
N GLY A 128 -25.38 -3.48 3.86
CA GLY A 128 -24.50 -4.06 4.88
C GLY A 128 -23.12 -4.41 4.31
N LEU A 129 -22.22 -4.82 5.20
CA LEU A 129 -20.90 -5.31 4.77
C LEU A 129 -21.03 -6.72 4.20
N HIS A 130 -20.78 -6.85 2.90
CA HIS A 130 -20.75 -8.13 2.20
C HIS A 130 -19.37 -8.75 2.31
N GLN A 131 -19.15 -9.50 3.38
CA GLN A 131 -17.90 -10.17 3.70
C GLN A 131 -18.04 -11.68 3.59
N GLN A 132 -17.04 -12.33 2.98
CA GLN A 132 -16.92 -13.79 2.93
C GLN A 132 -15.46 -14.22 3.06
N LYS A 133 -15.24 -15.51 3.38
CA LYS A 133 -13.87 -16.08 3.35
C LYS A 133 -13.38 -16.12 1.91
N SER A 134 -12.16 -15.62 1.67
CA SER A 134 -11.55 -15.68 0.34
C SER A 134 -10.96 -17.07 0.08
N ALA A 135 -11.19 -17.60 -1.13
CA ALA A 135 -10.50 -18.77 -1.65
C ALA A 135 -9.05 -18.49 -2.09
N HIS A 136 -8.65 -17.22 -2.12
CA HIS A 136 -7.39 -16.73 -2.67
C HIS A 136 -6.57 -15.95 -1.63
N PRO A 137 -6.12 -16.60 -0.50
CA PRO A 137 -5.27 -15.94 0.48
C PRO A 137 -3.90 -15.63 -0.12
N PHE A 138 -3.23 -14.61 0.43
CA PHE A 138 -1.84 -14.33 0.04
C PHE A 138 -0.93 -15.44 0.59
N PRO A 139 -0.02 -16.02 -0.22
CA PRO A 139 0.85 -17.10 0.24
C PRO A 139 1.85 -16.60 1.28
N SER A 140 2.13 -17.44 2.29
CA SER A 140 3.10 -17.11 3.34
C SER A 140 4.52 -17.02 2.80
N ALA A 141 5.41 -16.35 3.54
CA ALA A 141 6.84 -16.32 3.22
C ALA A 141 7.43 -17.75 3.17
N LYS A 142 7.01 -18.62 4.08
CA LYS A 142 7.45 -20.03 4.09
C LYS A 142 7.00 -20.78 2.83
N THR A 143 5.78 -20.54 2.36
CA THR A 143 5.27 -21.13 1.11
C THR A 143 6.09 -20.70 -0.09
N LEU A 144 6.40 -19.40 -0.20
CA LEU A 144 7.20 -18.90 -1.31
C LEU A 144 8.67 -19.29 -1.24
N ALA A 145 9.25 -19.38 -0.04
CA ALA A 145 10.63 -19.79 0.17
C ALA A 145 10.89 -21.24 -0.27
N ALA A 146 9.86 -22.08 -0.30
CA ALA A 146 9.94 -23.46 -0.79
C ALA A 146 9.92 -23.60 -2.32
N LEU A 147 9.69 -22.51 -3.05
CA LEU A 147 9.64 -22.51 -4.51
C LEU A 147 11.02 -22.22 -5.12
N THR A 148 11.12 -22.44 -6.43
CA THR A 148 12.27 -22.04 -7.27
C THR A 148 11.87 -20.92 -8.21
N GLU A 149 12.83 -20.27 -8.88
CA GLU A 149 12.52 -19.31 -9.93
C GLU A 149 11.68 -19.90 -11.06
N ALA A 150 11.94 -21.16 -11.43
CA ALA A 150 11.14 -21.90 -12.40
C ALA A 150 9.70 -22.11 -11.90
N GLY A 151 9.51 -22.39 -10.61
CA GLY A 151 8.20 -22.50 -9.98
C GLY A 151 7.41 -21.19 -9.99
N LEU A 152 8.10 -20.04 -10.02
CA LEU A 152 7.49 -18.73 -10.13
C LEU A 152 7.27 -18.24 -11.58
N ALA A 153 7.74 -18.98 -12.60
CA ALA A 153 7.58 -18.60 -14.01
C ALA A 153 6.12 -18.35 -14.42
N PRO A 154 5.10 -19.13 -13.96
CA PRO A 154 3.70 -18.89 -14.27
C PRO A 154 3.20 -17.50 -13.81
N LEU A 155 3.83 -16.88 -12.81
CA LEU A 155 3.47 -15.54 -12.35
C LEU A 155 3.77 -14.46 -13.38
N ARG A 156 4.67 -14.72 -14.33
CA ARG A 156 5.13 -13.75 -15.33
C ARG A 156 5.68 -12.46 -14.71
N CYS A 157 6.35 -12.59 -13.55
CA CYS A 157 6.93 -11.46 -12.81
C CYS A 157 8.34 -11.07 -13.28
N GLY A 158 8.94 -11.85 -14.22
CA GLY A 158 10.24 -11.59 -14.79
C GLY A 158 11.36 -11.60 -13.73
N PHE A 159 12.32 -10.69 -13.84
CA PHE A 159 13.45 -10.60 -12.91
C PHE A 159 13.06 -10.44 -11.43
N ARG A 160 11.82 -10.10 -11.14
CA ARG A 160 11.30 -9.94 -9.76
C ARG A 160 11.10 -11.28 -9.07
N ALA A 161 11.10 -12.42 -9.80
CA ALA A 161 11.01 -13.75 -9.22
C ALA A 161 12.13 -13.98 -8.19
N ARG A 162 13.39 -13.70 -8.57
CA ARG A 162 14.54 -13.83 -7.65
C ARG A 162 14.45 -12.92 -6.44
N TYR A 163 13.86 -11.72 -6.59
CA TYR A 163 13.69 -10.78 -5.47
C TYR A 163 12.63 -11.27 -4.48
N LEU A 164 11.53 -11.84 -4.99
CA LEU A 164 10.50 -12.46 -4.17
C LEU A 164 11.04 -13.67 -3.40
N LEU A 165 11.86 -14.51 -4.06
CA LEU A 165 12.47 -15.69 -3.42
C LEU A 165 13.45 -15.28 -2.34
N ASP A 166 14.34 -14.32 -2.60
CA ASP A 166 15.29 -13.83 -1.60
C ASP A 166 14.54 -13.22 -0.40
N ALA A 167 13.50 -12.41 -0.66
CA ALA A 167 12.65 -11.87 0.40
C ALA A 167 11.98 -12.99 1.21
N ALA A 168 11.42 -13.99 0.54
CA ALA A 168 10.74 -15.11 1.18
C ALA A 168 11.69 -15.94 2.06
N GLN A 169 12.88 -16.24 1.55
CA GLN A 169 13.91 -16.98 2.28
C GLN A 169 14.39 -16.22 3.52
N LYS A 170 14.64 -14.93 3.40
CA LYS A 170 15.10 -14.09 4.51
C LYS A 170 14.03 -13.88 5.58
N VAL A 171 12.79 -13.70 5.17
CA VAL A 171 11.66 -13.54 6.12
C VAL A 171 11.33 -14.87 6.78
N ALA A 172 11.21 -15.96 6.01
CA ALA A 172 10.91 -17.30 6.56
C ALA A 172 12.05 -17.85 7.42
N GLY A 173 13.30 -17.54 7.08
CA GLY A 173 14.49 -17.93 7.84
C GLY A 173 14.83 -17.02 9.02
N GLY A 174 14.06 -15.94 9.26
CA GLY A 174 14.25 -15.04 10.39
C GLY A 174 15.39 -14.02 10.23
N ALA A 175 16.10 -13.99 9.10
CA ALA A 175 17.13 -12.98 8.82
C ALA A 175 16.53 -11.57 8.67
N VAL A 176 15.26 -11.47 8.28
CA VAL A 176 14.45 -10.25 8.26
C VAL A 176 13.18 -10.50 9.06
N SER A 177 13.10 -9.97 10.27
CA SER A 177 11.91 -10.01 11.12
C SER A 177 11.05 -8.78 10.85
N LEU A 178 9.97 -8.94 10.08
CA LEU A 178 9.03 -7.84 9.79
C LEU A 178 8.41 -7.27 11.08
N GLU A 179 8.18 -8.11 12.08
CA GLU A 179 7.64 -7.64 13.36
C GLU A 179 8.63 -6.75 14.13
N ALA A 180 9.92 -7.14 14.17
CA ALA A 180 10.96 -6.32 14.82
C ALA A 180 11.10 -4.93 14.13
N LEU A 181 10.84 -4.83 12.82
CA LEU A 181 10.92 -3.56 12.08
C LEU A 181 9.81 -2.56 12.43
N ARG A 182 8.76 -2.98 13.14
CA ARG A 182 7.69 -2.06 13.60
C ARG A 182 8.21 -1.02 14.57
N THR A 183 9.16 -1.39 15.42
CA THR A 183 9.67 -0.54 16.51
C THR A 183 11.15 -0.17 16.36
N ALA A 184 11.89 -0.80 15.44
CA ALA A 184 13.28 -0.48 15.17
C ALA A 184 13.44 0.99 14.70
N PRO A 185 14.58 1.65 14.95
CA PRO A 185 14.88 2.95 14.37
C PRO A 185 14.68 2.94 12.84
N LEU A 186 14.05 3.98 12.28
CA LEU A 186 13.63 4.01 10.86
C LEU A 186 14.78 3.67 9.90
N GLN A 187 15.96 4.23 10.14
CA GLN A 187 17.14 4.01 9.29
C GLN A 187 17.66 2.56 9.38
N GLU A 188 17.55 1.94 10.55
CA GLU A 188 17.91 0.54 10.76
C GLU A 188 16.90 -0.37 10.05
N ALA A 189 15.60 -0.12 10.24
CA ALA A 189 14.53 -0.86 9.55
C ALA A 189 14.68 -0.79 8.02
N ARG A 190 15.00 0.41 7.50
CA ARG A 190 15.29 0.60 6.06
C ARG A 190 16.50 -0.22 5.62
N ARG A 191 17.63 -0.15 6.35
CA ARG A 191 18.84 -0.93 6.03
C ARG A 191 18.57 -2.43 6.04
N THR A 192 17.82 -2.92 7.02
CA THR A 192 17.45 -4.33 7.12
C THR A 192 16.65 -4.79 5.91
N LEU A 193 15.62 -4.04 5.50
CA LEU A 193 14.86 -4.36 4.28
C LEU A 193 15.72 -4.31 3.02
N MET A 194 16.68 -3.39 2.95
CA MET A 194 17.60 -3.27 1.81
C MET A 194 18.64 -4.40 1.73
N THR A 195 18.74 -5.28 2.72
CA THR A 195 19.52 -6.52 2.61
C THR A 195 18.87 -7.52 1.64
N ILE A 196 17.57 -7.37 1.35
CA ILE A 196 16.84 -8.20 0.39
C ILE A 196 17.26 -7.80 -1.02
N VAL A 197 17.63 -8.77 -1.83
CA VAL A 197 18.07 -8.55 -3.22
C VAL A 197 16.99 -7.80 -4.00
N GLY A 198 17.37 -6.70 -4.63
CA GLY A 198 16.48 -5.85 -5.42
C GLY A 198 15.58 -4.91 -4.59
N VAL A 199 15.69 -4.90 -3.27
CA VAL A 199 15.01 -3.91 -2.43
C VAL A 199 15.92 -2.70 -2.25
N GLY A 200 15.61 -1.61 -2.94
CA GLY A 200 16.25 -0.32 -2.75
C GLY A 200 15.48 0.58 -1.78
N PRO A 201 15.96 1.82 -1.54
CA PRO A 201 15.34 2.75 -0.57
C PRO A 201 13.83 2.96 -0.80
N LYS A 202 13.40 3.13 -2.06
CA LYS A 202 11.97 3.33 -2.39
C LYS A 202 11.10 2.15 -1.96
N VAL A 203 11.53 0.92 -2.26
CA VAL A 203 10.74 -0.29 -1.92
C VAL A 203 10.75 -0.51 -0.42
N ALA A 204 11.89 -0.29 0.25
CA ALA A 204 11.98 -0.35 1.70
C ALA A 204 11.03 0.64 2.36
N ASP A 205 11.03 1.90 1.91
CA ASP A 205 10.13 2.94 2.46
C ASP A 205 8.66 2.63 2.19
N CYS A 206 8.32 2.07 1.03
CA CYS A 206 6.95 1.62 0.77
C CYS A 206 6.53 0.48 1.72
N ALA A 207 7.41 -0.51 1.95
CA ALA A 207 7.11 -1.60 2.88
C ALA A 207 6.97 -1.09 4.31
N LEU A 208 7.78 -0.13 4.73
CA LEU A 208 7.69 0.53 6.04
C LEU A 208 6.38 1.30 6.18
N LEU A 209 6.04 2.15 5.20
CA LEU A 209 4.84 2.97 5.27
C LEU A 209 3.57 2.12 5.17
N TYR A 210 3.44 1.32 4.13
CA TYR A 210 2.17 0.67 3.80
C TYR A 210 2.00 -0.73 4.42
N GLY A 211 3.10 -1.38 4.83
CA GLY A 211 3.05 -2.69 5.49
C GLY A 211 3.18 -2.60 7.00
N LEU A 212 4.10 -1.74 7.48
CA LEU A 212 4.38 -1.60 8.91
C LEU A 212 3.73 -0.36 9.53
N HIS A 213 3.04 0.44 8.74
CA HIS A 213 2.39 1.69 9.14
C HIS A 213 3.36 2.70 9.81
N ARG A 214 4.62 2.73 9.31
CA ARG A 214 5.65 3.67 9.77
C ARG A 214 5.41 5.00 9.06
N MET A 215 4.56 5.83 9.66
CA MET A 215 4.06 7.09 9.06
C MET A 215 5.14 8.14 8.84
N GLU A 216 6.29 8.02 9.48
CA GLU A 216 7.47 8.86 9.26
C GLU A 216 8.28 8.46 8.00
N SER A 217 7.95 7.34 7.35
CA SER A 217 8.60 6.90 6.12
C SER A 217 8.11 7.68 4.92
N PHE A 218 9.03 8.08 4.03
CA PHE A 218 8.73 8.93 2.87
C PHE A 218 9.23 8.28 1.57
N PRO A 219 8.47 7.38 0.95
CA PRO A 219 8.86 6.72 -0.30
C PRO A 219 9.09 7.72 -1.43
N LYS A 220 10.28 7.72 -2.03
CA LYS A 220 10.64 8.59 -3.16
C LYS A 220 10.62 7.80 -4.47
N ASP A 221 9.55 7.92 -5.23
CA ASP A 221 9.47 7.44 -6.61
C ASP A 221 9.77 8.56 -7.62
N VAL A 222 9.64 8.27 -8.90
CA VAL A 222 9.90 9.24 -9.98
C VAL A 222 8.95 10.46 -9.87
N TRP A 223 7.69 10.25 -9.47
CA TRP A 223 6.71 11.33 -9.33
C TRP A 223 7.03 12.22 -8.13
N ILE A 224 7.33 11.61 -7.00
CA ILE A 224 7.72 12.32 -5.77
C ILE A 224 9.03 13.08 -5.97
N ASN A 225 10.06 12.45 -6.59
CA ASN A 225 11.32 13.14 -6.87
C ASN A 225 11.11 14.37 -7.77
N ARG A 226 10.25 14.24 -8.77
CA ARG A 226 9.89 15.35 -9.67
C ARG A 226 9.12 16.43 -8.92
N ALA A 227 8.15 16.05 -8.10
CA ALA A 227 7.37 16.97 -7.28
C ALA A 227 8.24 17.73 -6.27
N MET A 228 9.12 17.04 -5.55
CA MET A 228 10.04 17.65 -4.59
C MET A 228 10.95 18.67 -5.25
N LYS A 229 11.48 18.36 -6.44
CA LYS A 229 12.31 19.29 -7.19
C LYS A 229 11.55 20.53 -7.68
N GLN A 230 10.30 20.33 -8.13
CA GLN A 230 9.53 21.39 -8.80
C GLN A 230 8.78 22.31 -7.83
N TRP A 231 8.19 21.75 -6.77
CA TRP A 231 7.25 22.45 -5.89
C TRP A 231 7.69 22.53 -4.42
N PHE A 232 8.69 21.71 -4.02
CA PHE A 232 9.18 21.61 -2.65
C PHE A 232 10.71 21.80 -2.58
N SER A 233 11.25 22.68 -3.44
CA SER A 233 12.69 22.94 -3.45
C SER A 233 13.16 23.43 -2.09
N GLY A 234 14.21 22.80 -1.53
CA GLY A 234 14.75 23.14 -0.20
C GLY A 234 14.01 22.51 0.98
N VAL A 235 12.88 21.83 0.76
CA VAL A 235 12.14 21.13 1.83
C VAL A 235 12.73 19.73 2.03
N ASN A 236 13.08 19.39 3.27
CA ASN A 236 13.45 18.03 3.63
C ASN A 236 12.18 17.23 4.01
N PRO A 237 12.00 16.00 3.51
CA PRO A 237 10.87 15.14 3.94
C PRO A 237 10.76 14.96 5.46
N ALA A 238 11.88 15.05 6.19
CA ALA A 238 11.87 15.02 7.66
C ALA A 238 11.13 16.21 8.28
N ASP A 239 11.04 17.33 7.56
CA ASP A 239 10.33 18.54 8.03
C ASP A 239 8.81 18.32 8.10
N PHE A 240 8.29 17.28 7.42
CA PHE A 240 6.89 16.87 7.53
C PHE A 240 6.60 16.07 8.83
N GLY A 241 7.63 15.80 9.63
CA GLY A 241 7.52 15.16 10.94
C GLY A 241 6.99 13.71 10.90
N PRO A 242 6.27 13.30 11.95
CA PRO A 242 5.80 11.92 12.08
C PRO A 242 4.74 11.53 11.05
N ALA A 243 4.14 12.47 10.32
CA ALA A 243 3.15 12.23 9.27
C ALA A 243 3.73 12.38 7.85
N ALA A 244 5.06 12.27 7.68
CA ALA A 244 5.73 12.42 6.40
C ALA A 244 5.19 11.48 5.32
N GLY A 245 4.83 10.25 5.67
CA GLY A 245 4.22 9.29 4.76
C GLY A 245 2.83 9.71 4.25
N LEU A 246 2.05 10.36 5.09
CA LEU A 246 0.76 10.93 4.67
C LEU A 246 0.99 12.15 3.75
N ALA A 247 1.95 13.00 4.07
CA ALA A 247 2.35 14.10 3.19
C ALA A 247 2.79 13.56 1.81
N GLN A 248 3.61 12.52 1.79
CA GLN A 248 4.03 11.85 0.56
C GLN A 248 2.83 11.35 -0.25
N GLN A 249 1.85 10.70 0.39
CA GLN A 249 0.68 10.17 -0.28
C GLN A 249 -0.21 11.29 -0.85
N TYR A 250 -0.35 12.43 -0.14
CA TYR A 250 -1.06 13.60 -0.65
C TYR A 250 -0.35 14.21 -1.86
N ILE A 251 0.98 14.39 -1.79
CA ILE A 251 1.79 14.89 -2.91
C ILE A 251 1.68 13.94 -4.11
N PHE A 252 1.80 12.63 -3.89
CA PHE A 252 1.71 11.63 -4.95
C PHE A 252 0.36 11.65 -5.65
N TRP A 253 -0.74 11.72 -4.87
CA TRP A 253 -2.08 11.82 -5.41
C TRP A 253 -2.25 13.11 -6.23
N TRP A 254 -1.86 14.25 -5.67
CA TRP A 254 -2.00 15.57 -6.28
C TRP A 254 -1.27 15.69 -7.62
N VAL A 255 0.01 15.29 -7.69
CA VAL A 255 0.78 15.39 -8.95
C VAL A 255 0.28 14.44 -10.03
N ARG A 256 -0.26 13.30 -9.67
CA ARG A 256 -0.85 12.37 -10.62
C ARG A 256 -2.18 12.87 -11.19
N GLN A 257 -2.97 13.59 -10.39
CA GLN A 257 -4.18 14.28 -10.86
C GLN A 257 -3.82 15.31 -11.93
N GLN A 258 -2.83 16.16 -11.65
CA GLN A 258 -2.37 17.17 -12.61
C GLN A 258 -1.84 16.55 -13.90
N ALA A 259 -1.26 15.37 -13.84
CA ALA A 259 -0.76 14.67 -15.03
C ALA A 259 -1.85 13.89 -15.81
N GLY A 260 -3.11 13.95 -15.40
CA GLY A 260 -4.22 13.21 -16.01
C GLY A 260 -4.12 11.68 -15.92
N LYS A 261 -3.31 11.17 -14.97
CA LYS A 261 -3.03 9.74 -14.79
C LYS A 261 -3.72 9.11 -13.59
N VAL A 262 -4.61 9.83 -12.94
CA VAL A 262 -5.50 9.30 -11.90
C VAL A 262 -6.91 9.33 -12.46
N PRO A 263 -7.71 8.27 -12.38
CA PRO A 263 -9.11 8.31 -12.77
C PRO A 263 -9.83 9.40 -11.96
N ALA A 264 -10.58 10.24 -12.66
CA ALA A 264 -11.39 11.30 -12.08
C ALA A 264 -12.43 10.74 -11.09
#